data_03dea9272d448a938ecef7a8d195535b
#
_entry.id   03dea9272d448a938ecef7a8d195535b
#
_cell.length_a   1.000
_cell.length_b   1.000
_cell.length_c   1.000
_cell.angle_alpha   90.00
_cell.angle_beta   90.00
_cell.angle_gamma   90.00
#
_symmetry.space_group_name_H-M   'P 1'
#
loop_
_entity.id
_entity.type
_entity.pdbx_description
1 polymer ?
#
loop_
_entity_poly.entity_id
_entity_poly.type
_entity_poly.pdbx_seq_one_letter_code
_entity_poly.pdbx_strand_id
1 'polypeptide(L)'
;MKLGILLPLFRTDIADARAAAAEAEAVGLDGVFAYDHLWPIGHPERPAFRPFPILAETLTTTSMLSVGPLVARVGLVDNAVLEAEFMALHALGPGRVIAALGIGDGLSAAENAAYGIGLDAAPLRREALRELAGRLAGAGLEVWVGGTGPKTVELTRSISAAVNCWAVTPDAVAALAADGPVTWAGDLPGDLDEMARHLDDLATAGATWCVTTYGTTAAMVAEAAAKVGLRPTR
;
A
#
# COMPACT_ATOMS: atom_id res chain seq x y z
N MET A 1 -14.34 -7.22 -2.56
CA MET A 1 -12.90 -6.85 -2.42
C MET A 1 -12.68 -5.57 -3.21
N LYS A 2 -12.02 -4.56 -2.61
CA LYS A 2 -11.62 -3.33 -3.27
C LYS A 2 -10.36 -3.54 -4.12
N LEU A 3 -10.17 -2.71 -5.16
CA LEU A 3 -9.10 -2.85 -6.13
C LEU A 3 -8.27 -1.57 -6.23
N GLY A 4 -6.95 -1.73 -6.25
CA GLY A 4 -6.02 -0.63 -6.39
C GLY A 4 -4.80 -0.98 -7.23
N ILE A 5 -4.06 0.05 -7.62
CA ILE A 5 -2.77 -0.10 -8.32
C ILE A 5 -1.67 0.69 -7.61
N LEU A 6 -0.43 0.26 -7.79
CA LEU A 6 0.74 1.03 -7.41
C LEU A 6 1.10 2.03 -8.51
N LEU A 7 1.35 3.27 -8.11
CA LEU A 7 1.83 4.31 -9.02
C LEU A 7 3.31 4.10 -9.37
N PRO A 8 3.73 4.35 -10.62
CA PRO A 8 5.11 4.17 -11.07
C PRO A 8 6.01 5.33 -10.61
N LEU A 9 6.50 5.28 -9.36
CA LEU A 9 7.35 6.31 -8.77
C LEU A 9 8.85 6.14 -9.04
N PHE A 10 9.29 5.02 -9.59
CA PHE A 10 10.70 4.76 -9.94
C PHE A 10 11.01 5.29 -11.36
N ARG A 11 10.84 6.60 -11.55
CA ARG A 11 10.95 7.31 -12.83
C ARG A 11 11.65 8.64 -12.62
N THR A 12 12.02 9.27 -13.74
CA THR A 12 12.55 10.63 -13.79
C THR A 12 11.48 11.68 -14.08
N ASP A 13 10.27 11.23 -14.44
CA ASP A 13 9.10 12.07 -14.74
C ASP A 13 7.89 11.54 -13.96
N ILE A 14 7.06 12.45 -13.50
CA ILE A 14 5.82 12.17 -12.77
C ILE A 14 4.62 11.92 -13.70
N ALA A 15 4.74 12.18 -15.00
CA ALA A 15 3.65 12.09 -15.96
C ALA A 15 2.99 10.70 -15.96
N ASP A 16 3.78 9.62 -15.86
CA ASP A 16 3.27 8.26 -15.83
C ASP A 16 2.40 8.00 -14.57
N ALA A 17 2.81 8.54 -13.42
CA ALA A 17 2.04 8.38 -12.19
C ALA A 17 0.72 9.16 -12.23
N ARG A 18 0.71 10.36 -12.80
CA ARG A 18 -0.51 11.15 -13.04
C ARG A 18 -1.45 10.44 -14.00
N ALA A 19 -0.92 9.91 -15.09
CA ALA A 19 -1.72 9.17 -16.08
C ALA A 19 -2.34 7.91 -15.45
N ALA A 20 -1.57 7.15 -14.66
CA ALA A 20 -2.06 5.97 -13.98
C ALA A 20 -3.15 6.29 -12.93
N ALA A 21 -3.01 7.38 -12.18
CA ALA A 21 -4.05 7.83 -11.24
C ALA A 21 -5.33 8.27 -11.97
N ALA A 22 -5.20 9.02 -13.06
CA ALA A 22 -6.35 9.44 -13.86
C ALA A 22 -7.06 8.25 -14.52
N GLU A 23 -6.31 7.26 -15.03
CA GLU A 23 -6.88 6.02 -15.57
C GLU A 23 -7.62 5.23 -14.49
N ALA A 24 -7.01 5.06 -13.30
CA ALA A 24 -7.63 4.36 -12.18
C ALA A 24 -8.98 4.98 -11.78
N GLU A 25 -9.06 6.31 -11.69
CA GLU A 25 -10.30 7.04 -11.46
C GLU A 25 -11.32 6.80 -12.58
N ALA A 26 -10.90 6.90 -13.84
CA ALA A 26 -11.77 6.77 -15.00
C ALA A 26 -12.40 5.38 -15.14
N VAL A 27 -11.64 4.31 -14.82
CA VAL A 27 -12.15 2.93 -14.88
C VAL A 27 -12.83 2.51 -13.56
N GLY A 28 -12.82 3.38 -12.55
CA GLY A 28 -13.53 3.18 -11.29
C GLY A 28 -12.83 2.27 -10.30
N LEU A 29 -11.49 2.19 -10.30
CA LEU A 29 -10.77 1.52 -9.22
C LEU A 29 -10.99 2.25 -7.89
N ASP A 30 -10.76 1.54 -6.77
CA ASP A 30 -11.02 2.07 -5.43
C ASP A 30 -9.84 2.88 -4.88
N GLY A 31 -8.61 2.68 -5.37
CA GLY A 31 -7.48 3.42 -4.86
C GLY A 31 -6.19 3.28 -5.65
N VAL A 32 -5.24 4.15 -5.31
CA VAL A 32 -3.87 4.11 -5.82
C VAL A 32 -2.88 4.23 -4.66
N PHE A 33 -1.76 3.54 -4.79
CA PHE A 33 -0.76 3.43 -3.74
C PHE A 33 0.63 3.74 -4.27
N ALA A 34 1.59 3.96 -3.37
CA ALA A 34 2.93 4.35 -3.75
C ALA A 34 3.97 3.72 -2.82
N TYR A 35 5.07 3.21 -3.39
CA TYR A 35 6.21 2.73 -2.60
C TYR A 35 6.88 3.85 -1.83
N ASP A 36 7.34 3.55 -0.61
CA ASP A 36 8.15 4.45 0.21
C ASP A 36 9.62 3.98 0.21
N HIS A 37 10.23 4.05 -0.98
CA HIS A 37 11.63 3.75 -1.20
C HIS A 37 12.38 4.99 -1.69
N LEU A 38 13.67 5.09 -1.34
CA LEU A 38 14.57 6.16 -1.78
C LEU A 38 15.15 5.87 -3.17
N TRP A 39 15.12 4.59 -3.58
CA TRP A 39 15.42 4.07 -4.92
C TRP A 39 14.74 2.71 -5.15
N PRO A 40 14.63 2.22 -6.39
CA PRO A 40 14.18 0.85 -6.65
C PRO A 40 15.11 -0.16 -5.98
N ILE A 41 14.57 -1.17 -5.33
CA ILE A 41 15.35 -2.19 -4.61
C ILE A 41 16.46 -2.76 -5.52
N GLY A 42 17.71 -2.71 -5.04
CA GLY A 42 18.88 -3.17 -5.78
C GLY A 42 19.42 -2.19 -6.84
N HIS A 43 18.82 -1.01 -6.99
CA HIS A 43 19.19 -0.03 -8.03
C HIS A 43 19.39 1.38 -7.46
N PRO A 44 20.45 1.60 -6.63
CA PRO A 44 20.68 2.90 -5.98
C PRO A 44 21.03 4.03 -6.95
N GLU A 45 21.37 3.70 -8.21
CA GLU A 45 21.63 4.66 -9.30
C GLU A 45 20.35 5.20 -9.95
N ARG A 46 19.19 4.64 -9.62
CA ARG A 46 17.91 5.03 -10.23
C ARG A 46 17.11 5.94 -9.29
N PRO A 47 16.40 6.93 -9.83
CA PRO A 47 15.58 7.83 -9.02
C PRO A 47 14.33 7.16 -8.48
N ALA A 48 13.85 7.68 -7.36
CA ALA A 48 12.51 7.43 -6.83
C ALA A 48 11.91 8.76 -6.35
N PHE A 49 10.62 8.97 -6.64
CA PHE A 49 9.88 10.05 -6.03
C PHE A 49 9.39 9.65 -4.64
N ARG A 50 9.39 10.59 -3.71
CA ARG A 50 8.76 10.38 -2.40
C ARG A 50 7.23 10.28 -2.57
N PRO A 51 6.55 9.35 -1.85
CA PRO A 51 5.14 9.08 -2.06
C PRO A 51 4.22 10.24 -1.68
N PHE A 52 4.46 10.89 -0.55
CA PHE A 52 3.50 11.85 0.03
C PHE A 52 3.15 13.04 -0.88
N PRO A 53 4.09 13.71 -1.57
CA PRO A 53 3.75 14.77 -2.51
C PRO A 53 2.86 14.31 -3.66
N ILE A 54 3.09 13.08 -4.16
CA ILE A 54 2.35 12.51 -5.29
C ILE A 54 0.94 12.09 -4.85
N LEU A 55 0.82 11.49 -3.66
CA LEU A 55 -0.47 11.15 -3.08
C LEU A 55 -1.31 12.39 -2.76
N ALA A 56 -0.67 13.49 -2.31
CA ALA A 56 -1.33 14.77 -2.11
C ALA A 56 -1.87 15.34 -3.43
N GLU A 57 -1.07 15.33 -4.50
CA GLU A 57 -1.53 15.74 -5.83
C GLU A 57 -2.71 14.87 -6.30
N THR A 58 -2.61 13.54 -6.13
CA THR A 58 -3.69 12.62 -6.50
C THR A 58 -4.99 12.94 -5.77
N LEU A 59 -4.93 13.21 -4.45
CA LEU A 59 -6.12 13.59 -3.68
C LEU A 59 -6.81 14.86 -4.22
N THR A 60 -6.04 15.80 -4.75
CA THR A 60 -6.58 17.06 -5.26
C THR A 60 -7.06 16.99 -6.70
N THR A 61 -6.59 16.00 -7.47
CA THR A 61 -6.94 15.81 -8.89
C THR A 61 -7.97 14.70 -9.12
N THR A 62 -8.28 13.91 -8.09
CA THR A 62 -9.28 12.84 -8.12
C THR A 62 -10.34 13.05 -7.03
N SER A 63 -11.52 12.46 -7.19
CA SER A 63 -12.64 12.63 -6.28
C SER A 63 -12.98 11.38 -5.46
N MET A 64 -12.68 10.19 -6.00
CA MET A 64 -13.12 8.90 -5.44
C MET A 64 -12.00 8.02 -4.92
N LEU A 65 -10.78 8.15 -5.47
CA LEU A 65 -9.67 7.27 -5.13
C LEU A 65 -9.25 7.41 -3.67
N SER A 66 -9.13 6.28 -2.98
CA SER A 66 -8.32 6.19 -1.77
C SER A 66 -6.85 6.23 -2.13
N VAL A 67 -6.03 6.81 -1.27
CA VAL A 67 -4.58 6.88 -1.48
C VAL A 67 -3.82 6.44 -0.25
N GLY A 68 -2.63 5.89 -0.42
CA GLY A 68 -1.72 5.55 0.68
C GLY A 68 -0.33 5.17 0.21
N PRO A 69 0.70 5.33 1.04
CA PRO A 69 1.95 4.63 0.79
C PRO A 69 1.73 3.12 0.93
N LEU A 70 2.54 2.30 0.26
CA LEU A 70 2.48 0.84 0.41
C LEU A 70 3.88 0.25 0.49
N VAL A 71 4.49 0.27 1.65
CA VAL A 71 4.03 0.85 2.93
C VAL A 71 4.98 1.95 3.38
N ALA A 72 4.50 2.97 4.12
CA ALA A 72 5.37 3.96 4.76
C ALA A 72 6.24 3.27 5.82
N ARG A 73 7.53 3.49 5.73
CA ARG A 73 8.49 2.80 6.59
C ARG A 73 8.81 3.64 7.82
N VAL A 74 8.44 3.13 9.01
CA VAL A 74 8.84 3.77 10.29
C VAL A 74 10.36 3.80 10.41
N GLY A 75 10.89 4.93 10.89
CA GLY A 75 12.34 5.16 11.00
C GLY A 75 13.03 5.57 9.71
N LEU A 76 12.31 5.78 8.60
CA LEU A 76 12.86 6.46 7.41
C LEU A 76 12.89 7.98 7.60
N VAL A 77 11.89 8.51 8.27
CA VAL A 77 11.83 9.86 8.83
C VAL A 77 11.38 9.75 10.28
N ASP A 78 11.52 10.82 11.05
CA ASP A 78 10.97 10.87 12.41
C ASP A 78 9.46 10.59 12.40
N ASN A 79 8.96 9.82 13.38
CA ASN A 79 7.55 9.44 13.44
C ASN A 79 6.61 10.64 13.57
N ALA A 80 7.04 11.75 14.19
CA ALA A 80 6.23 12.96 14.25
C ALA A 80 6.12 13.64 12.88
N VAL A 81 7.17 13.56 12.06
CA VAL A 81 7.14 14.04 10.67
C VAL A 81 6.22 13.14 9.84
N LEU A 82 6.36 11.81 9.96
CA LEU A 82 5.51 10.86 9.23
C LEU A 82 4.03 11.01 9.61
N GLU A 83 3.73 11.22 10.89
CA GLU A 83 2.37 11.53 11.36
C GLU A 83 1.82 12.82 10.73
N ALA A 84 2.62 13.89 10.72
CA ALA A 84 2.23 15.16 10.10
C ALA A 84 1.96 15.02 8.60
N GLU A 85 2.75 14.21 7.88
CA GLU A 85 2.52 13.89 6.45
C GLU A 85 1.17 13.17 6.24
N PHE A 86 0.83 12.17 7.07
CA PHE A 86 -0.47 11.50 7.00
C PHE A 86 -1.64 12.45 7.33
N MET A 87 -1.47 13.29 8.36
CA MET A 87 -2.50 14.27 8.73
C MET A 87 -2.70 15.32 7.66
N ALA A 88 -1.64 15.73 6.94
CA ALA A 88 -1.75 16.63 5.80
C ALA A 88 -2.54 15.98 4.65
N LEU A 89 -2.27 14.71 4.32
CA LEU A 89 -3.07 13.97 3.35
C LEU A 89 -4.52 13.85 3.79
N HIS A 90 -4.76 13.51 5.07
CA HIS A 90 -6.11 13.39 5.61
C HIS A 90 -6.91 14.69 5.52
N ALA A 91 -6.25 15.83 5.73
CA ALA A 91 -6.87 17.14 5.57
C ALA A 91 -7.24 17.47 4.11
N LEU A 92 -6.44 16.98 3.13
CA LEU A 92 -6.71 17.13 1.70
C LEU A 92 -7.84 16.21 1.21
N GLY A 93 -7.96 15.00 1.79
CA GLY A 93 -8.95 14.01 1.38
C GLY A 93 -9.50 13.23 2.56
N PRO A 94 -10.39 13.82 3.39
CA PRO A 94 -10.98 13.11 4.53
C PRO A 94 -11.66 11.81 4.11
N GLY A 95 -11.34 10.71 4.80
CA GLY A 95 -11.91 9.39 4.51
C GLY A 95 -11.31 8.66 3.29
N ARG A 96 -10.33 9.28 2.60
CA ARG A 96 -9.67 8.69 1.42
C ARG A 96 -8.20 8.31 1.67
N VAL A 97 -7.69 8.44 2.89
CA VAL A 97 -6.29 8.15 3.21
C VAL A 97 -6.18 6.84 3.97
N ILE A 98 -5.34 5.96 3.47
CA ILE A 98 -4.98 4.70 4.10
C ILE A 98 -3.56 4.82 4.64
N ALA A 99 -3.42 4.65 5.95
CA ALA A 99 -2.14 4.68 6.63
C ALA A 99 -1.51 3.27 6.64
N ALA A 100 -0.94 2.87 5.52
CA ALA A 100 -0.22 1.61 5.45
C ALA A 100 1.22 1.79 5.92
N LEU A 101 1.58 1.09 7.00
CA LEU A 101 2.84 1.21 7.72
C LEU A 101 3.67 -0.07 7.64
N GLY A 102 5.00 0.05 7.69
CA GLY A 102 5.91 -1.08 7.74
C GLY A 102 7.12 -0.80 8.62
N ILE A 103 7.70 -1.85 9.19
CA ILE A 103 8.92 -1.72 10.02
C ILE A 103 10.22 -1.73 9.20
N GLY A 104 10.15 -1.92 7.88
CA GLY A 104 11.32 -2.22 7.06
C GLY A 104 11.93 -3.58 7.38
N ASP A 105 12.89 -3.98 6.58
CA ASP A 105 13.61 -5.26 6.70
C ASP A 105 15.13 -5.07 6.47
N GLY A 106 15.87 -6.17 6.34
CA GLY A 106 17.30 -6.14 6.08
C GLY A 106 17.67 -5.49 4.73
N LEU A 107 16.78 -5.53 3.74
CA LEU A 107 16.99 -4.90 2.43
C LEU A 107 16.96 -3.36 2.54
N SER A 108 16.25 -2.83 3.53
CA SER A 108 16.19 -1.39 3.82
C SER A 108 17.48 -0.84 4.43
N ALA A 109 18.36 -1.67 4.98
CA ALA A 109 19.56 -1.22 5.70
C ALA A 109 20.54 -0.44 4.81
N ALA A 110 20.78 -0.92 3.60
CA ALA A 110 21.69 -0.25 2.65
C ALA A 110 21.14 1.09 2.19
N GLU A 111 19.83 1.14 1.93
CA GLU A 111 19.10 2.34 1.55
C GLU A 111 19.14 3.39 2.68
N ASN A 112 18.85 2.99 3.91
CA ASN A 112 18.94 3.87 5.07
C ASN A 112 20.37 4.41 5.27
N ALA A 113 21.37 3.54 5.22
CA ALA A 113 22.78 3.93 5.42
C ALA A 113 23.28 4.95 4.41
N ALA A 114 22.85 4.83 3.13
CA ALA A 114 23.26 5.76 2.08
C ALA A 114 22.73 7.20 2.31
N TYR A 115 21.63 7.33 3.05
CA TYR A 115 21.05 8.62 3.43
C TYR A 115 21.38 9.05 4.88
N GLY A 116 22.33 8.33 5.52
CA GLY A 116 22.71 8.63 6.91
C GLY A 116 21.62 8.30 7.94
N ILE A 117 20.68 7.45 7.58
CA ILE A 117 19.55 7.05 8.43
C ILE A 117 19.91 5.72 9.12
N GLY A 118 19.73 5.64 10.43
CA GLY A 118 19.89 4.39 11.19
C GLY A 118 18.76 3.39 10.87
N LEU A 119 19.06 2.11 11.12
CA LEU A 119 18.02 1.08 11.14
C LEU A 119 18.03 0.44 12.54
N ASP A 120 17.12 0.87 13.39
CA ASP A 120 16.96 0.36 14.74
C ASP A 120 16.67 -1.14 14.77
N ALA A 121 16.86 -1.77 15.92
CA ALA A 121 16.48 -3.16 16.12
C ALA A 121 14.97 -3.37 15.91
N ALA A 122 14.59 -4.50 15.31
CA ALA A 122 13.20 -4.78 14.95
C ALA A 122 12.18 -4.65 16.12
N PRO A 123 12.49 -4.95 17.40
CA PRO A 123 11.56 -4.67 18.49
C PRO A 123 11.27 -3.18 18.66
N LEU A 124 12.27 -2.31 18.57
CA LEU A 124 12.09 -0.85 18.68
C LEU A 124 11.25 -0.31 17.52
N ARG A 125 11.53 -0.77 16.30
CA ARG A 125 10.74 -0.38 15.12
C ARG A 125 9.27 -0.83 15.23
N ARG A 126 8.99 -2.02 15.80
CA ARG A 126 7.62 -2.46 16.06
C ARG A 126 6.91 -1.60 17.09
N GLU A 127 7.62 -1.18 18.14
CA GLU A 127 7.04 -0.28 19.14
C GLU A 127 6.72 1.09 18.53
N ALA A 128 7.66 1.68 17.78
CA ALA A 128 7.47 2.93 17.07
C ALA A 128 6.28 2.84 16.08
N LEU A 129 6.12 1.71 15.39
CA LEU A 129 4.97 1.46 14.52
C LEU A 129 3.67 1.39 15.32
N ARG A 130 3.64 0.68 16.46
CA ARG A 130 2.46 0.56 17.31
C ARG A 130 1.96 1.93 17.77
N GLU A 131 2.87 2.78 18.26
CA GLU A 131 2.54 4.12 18.73
C GLU A 131 1.97 4.99 17.61
N LEU A 132 2.65 5.01 16.45
CA LEU A 132 2.20 5.79 15.29
C LEU A 132 0.85 5.30 14.78
N ALA A 133 0.68 3.99 14.59
CA ALA A 133 -0.56 3.37 14.15
C ALA A 133 -1.74 3.71 15.08
N GLY A 134 -1.51 3.68 16.40
CA GLY A 134 -2.52 4.05 17.39
C GLY A 134 -2.96 5.52 17.27
N ARG A 135 -2.03 6.44 17.03
CA ARG A 135 -2.36 7.87 16.83
C ARG A 135 -3.12 8.09 15.53
N LEU A 136 -2.69 7.47 14.42
CA LEU A 136 -3.36 7.59 13.13
C LEU A 136 -4.77 6.98 13.14
N ALA A 137 -4.95 5.81 13.76
CA ALA A 137 -6.26 5.21 13.95
C ALA A 137 -7.17 6.09 14.84
N GLY A 138 -6.62 6.67 15.92
CA GLY A 138 -7.32 7.63 16.78
C GLY A 138 -7.75 8.90 16.05
N ALA A 139 -7.04 9.29 15.00
CA ALA A 139 -7.40 10.38 14.10
C ALA A 139 -8.40 9.97 13.00
N GLY A 140 -8.84 8.70 12.96
CA GLY A 140 -9.85 8.20 12.02
C GLY A 140 -9.31 7.67 10.69
N LEU A 141 -8.00 7.42 10.57
CA LEU A 141 -7.44 6.81 9.37
C LEU A 141 -7.58 5.29 9.43
N GLU A 142 -7.85 4.67 8.26
CA GLU A 142 -7.72 3.23 8.08
C GLU A 142 -6.24 2.85 8.14
N VAL A 143 -5.87 1.90 9.00
CA VAL A 143 -4.47 1.49 9.21
C VAL A 143 -4.23 0.09 8.66
N TRP A 144 -3.19 -0.06 7.84
CA TRP A 144 -2.66 -1.34 7.42
C TRP A 144 -1.23 -1.52 7.95
N VAL A 145 -0.82 -2.76 8.17
CA VAL A 145 0.57 -3.07 8.56
C VAL A 145 1.14 -4.10 7.61
N GLY A 146 2.22 -3.74 6.93
CA GLY A 146 2.93 -4.61 5.99
C GLY A 146 3.75 -5.68 6.68
N GLY A 147 3.58 -6.92 6.19
CA GLY A 147 4.38 -8.08 6.59
C GLY A 147 3.57 -9.19 7.28
N THR A 148 4.02 -10.42 7.02
CA THR A 148 3.36 -11.67 7.48
C THR A 148 4.16 -12.40 8.56
N GLY A 149 5.25 -11.81 9.06
CA GLY A 149 6.00 -12.38 10.17
C GLY A 149 5.16 -12.46 11.45
N PRO A 150 5.23 -13.57 12.24
CA PRO A 150 4.32 -13.80 13.37
C PRO A 150 4.20 -12.62 14.34
N LYS A 151 5.33 -11.99 14.72
CA LYS A 151 5.33 -10.83 15.63
C LYS A 151 4.71 -9.57 15.01
N THR A 152 4.76 -9.43 13.68
CA THR A 152 4.12 -8.32 12.97
C THR A 152 2.61 -8.56 12.89
N VAL A 153 2.18 -9.78 12.58
CA VAL A 153 0.77 -10.15 12.59
C VAL A 153 0.15 -9.97 13.98
N GLU A 154 0.81 -10.47 15.04
CA GLU A 154 0.39 -10.29 16.43
C GLU A 154 0.21 -8.80 16.78
N LEU A 155 1.21 -7.96 16.45
CA LEU A 155 1.11 -6.52 16.62
C LEU A 155 -0.08 -5.94 15.86
N THR A 156 -0.24 -6.28 14.58
CA THR A 156 -1.32 -5.78 13.73
C THR A 156 -2.70 -6.09 14.32
N ARG A 157 -2.89 -7.31 14.80
CA ARG A 157 -4.14 -7.72 15.47
C ARG A 157 -4.38 -6.96 16.78
N SER A 158 -3.31 -6.72 17.56
CA SER A 158 -3.42 -6.01 18.84
C SER A 158 -3.88 -4.55 18.69
N ILE A 159 -3.71 -3.94 17.52
CA ILE A 159 -4.15 -2.57 17.20
C ILE A 159 -5.35 -2.53 16.25
N SER A 160 -5.99 -3.67 15.99
CA SER A 160 -7.17 -3.79 15.12
C SER A 160 -6.93 -3.25 13.69
N ALA A 161 -5.70 -3.33 13.17
CA ALA A 161 -5.34 -2.93 11.81
C ALA A 161 -5.47 -4.11 10.82
N ALA A 162 -5.45 -3.83 9.53
CA ALA A 162 -5.39 -4.85 8.50
C ALA A 162 -3.95 -5.33 8.27
N VAL A 163 -3.75 -6.64 8.13
CA VAL A 163 -2.47 -7.20 7.68
C VAL A 163 -2.36 -6.98 6.17
N ASN A 164 -1.34 -6.26 5.74
CA ASN A 164 -1.00 -6.17 4.32
C ASN A 164 0.06 -7.22 3.99
N CYS A 165 -0.30 -8.19 3.16
CA CYS A 165 0.59 -9.26 2.72
C CYS A 165 1.05 -9.04 1.27
N TRP A 166 2.30 -9.42 0.98
CA TRP A 166 2.91 -9.24 -0.33
C TRP A 166 3.08 -10.58 -1.04
N ALA A 167 2.46 -10.72 -2.21
CA ALA A 167 2.60 -11.85 -3.14
C ALA A 167 2.43 -13.25 -2.49
N VAL A 168 1.59 -13.36 -1.47
CA VAL A 168 1.27 -14.66 -0.86
C VAL A 168 0.13 -15.34 -1.61
N THR A 169 0.03 -16.66 -1.47
CA THR A 169 -1.04 -17.46 -2.11
C THR A 169 -2.41 -17.17 -1.48
N PRO A 170 -3.52 -17.42 -2.21
CA PRO A 170 -4.87 -17.31 -1.65
C PRO A 170 -5.07 -18.14 -0.35
N ASP A 171 -4.48 -19.34 -0.26
CA ASP A 171 -4.54 -20.14 0.98
C ASP A 171 -3.89 -19.42 2.17
N ALA A 172 -2.76 -18.74 1.95
CA ALA A 172 -2.11 -17.95 3.00
C ALA A 172 -2.95 -16.71 3.36
N VAL A 173 -3.63 -16.10 2.39
CA VAL A 173 -4.62 -15.03 2.65
C VAL A 173 -5.74 -15.55 3.52
N ALA A 174 -6.34 -16.70 3.19
CA ALA A 174 -7.42 -17.31 3.95
C ALA A 174 -7.01 -17.61 5.40
N ALA A 175 -5.79 -18.14 5.60
CA ALA A 175 -5.25 -18.38 6.93
C ALA A 175 -5.11 -17.08 7.76
N LEU A 176 -4.66 -15.99 7.13
CA LEU A 176 -4.56 -14.69 7.79
C LEU A 176 -5.95 -14.06 8.02
N ALA A 177 -6.88 -14.22 7.09
CA ALA A 177 -8.22 -13.64 7.16
C ALA A 177 -9.09 -14.28 8.26
N ALA A 178 -8.76 -15.49 8.71
CA ALA A 178 -9.47 -16.14 9.82
C ALA A 178 -9.43 -15.33 11.13
N ASP A 179 -8.36 -14.54 11.34
CA ASP A 179 -8.14 -13.78 12.59
C ASP A 179 -8.29 -12.26 12.39
N GLY A 180 -8.82 -11.79 11.26
CA GLY A 180 -9.11 -10.36 11.05
C GLY A 180 -8.82 -9.86 9.64
N PRO A 181 -8.92 -8.53 9.37
CA PRO A 181 -8.83 -7.99 8.02
C PRO A 181 -7.46 -8.20 7.39
N VAL A 182 -7.47 -8.55 6.10
CA VAL A 182 -6.27 -8.77 5.27
C VAL A 182 -6.40 -8.00 3.97
N THR A 183 -5.31 -7.38 3.55
CA THR A 183 -5.15 -6.76 2.24
C THR A 183 -3.99 -7.44 1.52
N TRP A 184 -4.13 -7.66 0.24
CA TRP A 184 -3.11 -8.30 -0.59
C TRP A 184 -2.48 -7.28 -1.54
N ALA A 185 -1.17 -7.41 -1.75
CA ALA A 185 -0.46 -6.66 -2.78
C ALA A 185 0.51 -7.58 -3.53
N GLY A 186 0.72 -7.34 -4.81
CA GLY A 186 1.64 -8.14 -5.62
C GLY A 186 1.42 -7.99 -7.13
N ASP A 187 2.16 -8.78 -7.90
CA ASP A 187 1.98 -8.87 -9.34
C ASP A 187 0.76 -9.76 -9.66
N LEU A 188 -0.07 -9.31 -10.58
CA LEU A 188 -1.15 -10.11 -11.14
C LEU A 188 -0.67 -10.85 -12.41
N PRO A 189 -1.27 -11.99 -12.77
CA PRO A 189 -1.03 -12.64 -14.06
C PRO A 189 -1.25 -11.69 -15.24
N GLY A 190 -0.43 -11.83 -16.30
CA GLY A 190 -0.56 -10.99 -17.49
C GLY A 190 -1.73 -11.40 -18.41
N ASP A 191 -2.17 -12.66 -18.33
CA ASP A 191 -3.35 -13.15 -19.04
C ASP A 191 -4.61 -12.72 -18.29
N LEU A 192 -5.60 -12.21 -19.04
CA LEU A 192 -6.80 -11.62 -18.46
C LEU A 192 -7.70 -12.64 -17.73
N ASP A 193 -7.79 -13.87 -18.23
CA ASP A 193 -8.59 -14.92 -17.61
C ASP A 193 -7.90 -15.50 -16.37
N GLU A 194 -6.56 -15.57 -16.39
CA GLU A 194 -5.77 -15.94 -15.21
C GLU A 194 -5.84 -14.86 -14.14
N MET A 195 -5.77 -13.59 -14.55
CA MET A 195 -5.94 -12.46 -13.64
C MET A 195 -7.32 -12.48 -12.99
N ALA A 196 -8.38 -12.68 -13.77
CA ALA A 196 -9.75 -12.76 -13.26
C ALA A 196 -9.91 -13.87 -12.22
N ARG A 197 -9.38 -15.08 -12.51
CA ARG A 197 -9.39 -16.21 -11.57
C ARG A 197 -8.62 -15.88 -10.29
N HIS A 198 -7.44 -15.27 -10.41
CA HIS A 198 -6.64 -14.90 -9.24
C HIS A 198 -7.33 -13.86 -8.36
N LEU A 199 -8.01 -12.87 -8.96
CA LEU A 199 -8.83 -11.90 -8.22
C LEU A 199 -10.00 -12.55 -7.49
N ASP A 200 -10.67 -13.53 -8.11
CA ASP A 200 -11.76 -14.29 -7.48
C ASP A 200 -11.25 -15.16 -6.33
N ASP A 201 -10.12 -15.83 -6.51
CA ASP A 201 -9.46 -16.62 -5.48
C ASP A 201 -9.08 -15.77 -4.26
N LEU A 202 -8.50 -14.59 -4.47
CA LEU A 202 -8.16 -13.64 -3.39
C LEU A 202 -9.41 -13.12 -2.66
N ALA A 203 -10.47 -12.79 -3.39
CA ALA A 203 -11.73 -12.35 -2.80
C ALA A 203 -12.38 -13.45 -1.98
N THR A 204 -12.42 -14.69 -2.49
CA THR A 204 -12.93 -15.87 -1.81
C THR A 204 -12.10 -16.20 -0.56
N ALA A 205 -10.79 -15.99 -0.60
CA ALA A 205 -9.89 -16.13 0.53
C ALA A 205 -10.07 -15.05 1.61
N GLY A 206 -10.89 -14.03 1.37
CA GLY A 206 -11.23 -12.99 2.35
C GLY A 206 -10.34 -11.74 2.29
N ALA A 207 -9.59 -11.53 1.21
CA ALA A 207 -8.90 -10.25 1.01
C ALA A 207 -9.90 -9.10 0.90
N THR A 208 -9.70 -8.04 1.66
CA THR A 208 -10.53 -6.83 1.59
C THR A 208 -10.09 -5.87 0.49
N TRP A 209 -8.80 -5.91 0.14
CA TRP A 209 -8.17 -5.17 -0.94
C TRP A 209 -7.21 -6.06 -1.73
N CYS A 210 -7.14 -5.82 -3.05
CA CYS A 210 -6.06 -6.28 -3.92
C CYS A 210 -5.41 -5.06 -4.57
N VAL A 211 -4.10 -4.87 -4.33
CA VAL A 211 -3.30 -3.79 -4.91
C VAL A 211 -2.24 -4.39 -5.81
N THR A 212 -2.35 -4.16 -7.12
CA THR A 212 -1.36 -4.69 -8.07
C THR A 212 -0.23 -3.72 -8.36
N THR A 213 0.91 -4.24 -8.82
CA THR A 213 2.04 -3.42 -9.24
C THR A 213 1.74 -2.68 -10.55
N TYR A 214 2.57 -1.67 -10.85
CA TYR A 214 2.42 -0.83 -12.04
C TYR A 214 2.76 -1.55 -13.38
N GLY A 215 3.07 -2.84 -13.36
CA GLY A 215 3.20 -3.66 -14.57
C GLY A 215 1.86 -4.00 -15.23
N THR A 216 0.76 -3.83 -14.48
CA THR A 216 -0.62 -4.05 -14.93
C THR A 216 -1.35 -2.71 -15.00
N THR A 217 -2.07 -2.43 -16.09
CA THR A 217 -2.84 -1.19 -16.23
C THR A 217 -4.13 -1.24 -15.41
N ALA A 218 -4.63 -0.08 -15.01
CA ALA A 218 -5.90 0.03 -14.30
C ALA A 218 -7.06 -0.55 -15.12
N ALA A 219 -7.06 -0.36 -16.44
CA ALA A 219 -8.05 -0.91 -17.36
C ALA A 219 -8.06 -2.45 -17.35
N MET A 220 -6.91 -3.10 -17.38
CA MET A 220 -6.81 -4.58 -17.31
C MET A 220 -7.37 -5.11 -15.99
N VAL A 221 -7.07 -4.46 -14.87
CA VAL A 221 -7.58 -4.85 -13.55
C VAL A 221 -9.11 -4.73 -13.52
N ALA A 222 -9.65 -3.61 -14.01
CA ALA A 222 -11.10 -3.39 -14.06
C ALA A 222 -11.81 -4.40 -14.97
N GLU A 223 -11.23 -4.74 -16.13
CA GLU A 223 -11.76 -5.73 -17.05
C GLU A 223 -11.76 -7.13 -16.44
N ALA A 224 -10.64 -7.56 -15.83
CA ALA A 224 -10.53 -8.85 -15.15
C ALA A 224 -11.54 -8.96 -13.99
N ALA A 225 -11.66 -7.93 -13.18
CA ALA A 225 -12.61 -7.88 -12.08
C ALA A 225 -14.07 -7.99 -12.53
N ALA A 226 -14.41 -7.35 -13.65
CA ALA A 226 -15.75 -7.43 -14.22
C ALA A 226 -16.13 -8.86 -14.66
N LYS A 227 -15.16 -9.66 -15.13
CA LYS A 227 -15.39 -11.07 -15.53
C LYS A 227 -15.85 -11.95 -14.37
N VAL A 228 -15.45 -11.63 -13.14
CA VAL A 228 -15.78 -12.40 -11.92
C VAL A 228 -16.75 -11.67 -11.00
N GLY A 229 -17.41 -10.62 -11.50
CA GLY A 229 -18.44 -9.89 -10.77
C GLY A 229 -17.92 -9.00 -9.63
N LEU A 230 -16.61 -8.84 -9.51
CA LEU A 230 -15.98 -7.87 -8.64
C LEU A 230 -16.13 -6.50 -9.31
N ARG A 231 -17.06 -5.70 -8.80
CA ARG A 231 -17.24 -4.32 -9.29
C ARG A 231 -16.56 -3.36 -8.34
N PRO A 232 -15.84 -2.35 -8.87
CA PRO A 232 -15.41 -1.23 -8.04
C PRO A 232 -16.61 -0.68 -7.27
N THR A 233 -16.42 -0.39 -5.99
CA THR A 233 -17.46 0.20 -5.14
C THR A 233 -17.61 1.67 -5.58
N ARG A 234 -18.62 1.97 -6.41
CA ARG A 234 -19.00 3.34 -6.74
C ARG A 234 -19.71 4.00 -5.58
#